data_68152448f2af368cf8fa806d9bd6d186
#
_entry.id   68152448f2af368cf8fa806d9bd6d186
#
_cell.length_a   1.000
_cell.length_b   1.000
_cell.length_c   1.000
_cell.angle_alpha   90.00
_cell.angle_beta   90.00
_cell.angle_gamma   90.00
#
_symmetry.space_group_name_H-M   'P 1'
#
loop_
_entity.id
_entity.type
_entity.pdbx_description
1 polymer ?
#
loop_
_entity_poly.entity_id
_entity_poly.type
_entity_poly.pdbx_seq_one_letter_code
_entity_poly.pdbx_strand_id
1 'polypeptide(L)'
;MTKHKRIAVKLYLLNLALLATHEIDSAFWHEWNLFNLPGGIDLFLVLNLALLLLFMFGFEKVVKWEKGAPLFSYILAFSGIFAFVIHSYFILNGHPEFTSVISYGILLLTFITSIVQLVFLILIKRQEA
;
A
#
# COMPACT_ATOMS: atom_id res chain seq x y z
N MET A 1 11.69 -22.25 0.36
CA MET A 1 10.98 -21.09 -0.24
C MET A 1 11.52 -20.84 -1.64
N THR A 2 10.65 -20.79 -2.66
CA THR A 2 11.03 -20.59 -4.06
C THR A 2 11.59 -19.17 -4.31
N LYS A 3 12.30 -18.99 -5.46
CA LYS A 3 12.80 -17.67 -5.86
C LYS A 3 11.68 -16.62 -5.94
N HIS A 4 10.53 -16.98 -6.51
CA HIS A 4 9.39 -16.07 -6.64
C HIS A 4 8.81 -15.66 -5.27
N LYS A 5 8.69 -16.59 -4.33
CA LYS A 5 8.26 -16.27 -2.96
C LYS A 5 9.22 -15.29 -2.27
N ARG A 6 10.53 -15.49 -2.41
CA ARG A 6 11.53 -14.55 -1.86
C ARG A 6 11.42 -13.14 -2.45
N ILE A 7 11.13 -13.04 -3.75
CA ILE A 7 10.90 -11.76 -4.39
C ILE A 7 9.59 -11.13 -3.88
N ALA A 8 8.53 -11.90 -3.75
CA ALA A 8 7.25 -11.43 -3.22
C ALA A 8 7.37 -10.89 -1.79
N VAL A 9 8.19 -11.52 -0.92
CA VAL A 9 8.50 -10.99 0.42
C VAL A 9 9.16 -9.61 0.34
N LYS A 10 10.15 -9.45 -0.54
CA LYS A 10 10.85 -8.16 -0.71
C LYS A 10 9.91 -7.09 -1.26
N LEU A 11 9.06 -7.45 -2.21
CA LEU A 11 8.05 -6.55 -2.77
C LEU A 11 7.02 -6.13 -1.73
N TYR A 12 6.59 -7.06 -0.87
CA TYR A 12 5.71 -6.75 0.24
C TYR A 12 6.33 -5.71 1.19
N LEU A 13 7.59 -5.93 1.59
CA LEU A 13 8.31 -5.01 2.48
C LEU A 13 8.48 -3.63 1.85
N LEU A 14 8.88 -3.58 0.58
CA LEU A 14 9.02 -2.32 -0.15
C LEU A 14 7.68 -1.59 -0.27
N ASN A 15 6.63 -2.29 -0.66
CA ASN A 15 5.29 -1.71 -0.81
C ASN A 15 4.73 -1.21 0.53
N LEU A 16 4.95 -1.96 1.61
CA LEU A 16 4.58 -1.54 2.96
C LEU A 16 5.32 -0.25 3.37
N ALA A 17 6.63 -0.17 3.10
CA ALA A 17 7.42 1.03 3.38
C ALA A 17 6.93 2.24 2.57
N LEU A 18 6.64 2.06 1.29
CA LEU A 18 6.11 3.12 0.42
C LEU A 18 4.72 3.59 0.90
N LEU A 19 3.85 2.65 1.23
CA LEU A 19 2.50 2.98 1.71
C LEU A 19 2.54 3.67 3.07
N ALA A 20 3.39 3.21 4.01
CA ALA A 20 3.58 3.88 5.29
C ALA A 20 4.13 5.31 5.12
N THR A 21 5.06 5.52 4.18
CA THR A 21 5.57 6.86 3.85
C THR A 21 4.47 7.73 3.23
N HIS A 22 3.64 7.15 2.36
CA HIS A 22 2.46 7.85 1.83
C HIS A 22 1.50 8.28 2.95
N GLU A 23 1.24 7.45 3.97
CA GLU A 23 0.39 7.82 5.10
C GLU A 23 0.99 8.95 5.96
N ILE A 24 2.32 9.03 6.08
CA ILE A 24 2.99 10.17 6.71
C ILE A 24 2.74 11.46 5.89
N ASP A 25 2.87 11.37 4.58
CA ASP A 25 2.57 12.47 3.66
C ASP A 25 1.08 12.87 3.71
N SER A 26 0.19 11.89 3.86
CA SER A 26 -1.25 12.08 4.03
C SER A 26 -1.60 12.90 5.27
N ALA A 27 -0.85 12.73 6.36
CA ALA A 27 -1.02 13.55 7.56
C ALA A 27 -0.65 15.02 7.30
N PHE A 28 0.40 15.28 6.54
CA PHE A 28 0.79 16.64 6.13
C PHE A 28 -0.29 17.32 5.28
N TRP A 29 -0.87 16.59 4.32
CA TRP A 29 -1.90 17.10 3.41
C TRP A 29 -3.32 17.12 4.00
N HIS A 30 -3.50 16.72 5.26
CA HIS A 30 -4.80 16.62 5.92
C HIS A 30 -5.81 15.79 5.12
N GLU A 31 -5.41 14.56 4.76
CA GLU A 31 -6.19 13.66 3.89
C GLU A 31 -7.63 13.44 4.37
N TRP A 32 -7.87 13.48 5.67
CA TRP A 32 -9.21 13.37 6.24
C TRP A 32 -10.18 14.46 5.73
N ASN A 33 -9.67 15.65 5.39
CA ASN A 33 -10.49 16.70 4.77
C ASN A 33 -10.84 16.35 3.33
N LEU A 34 -9.90 15.76 2.59
CA LEU A 34 -10.09 15.33 1.20
C LEU A 34 -11.19 14.28 1.07
N PHE A 35 -11.28 13.36 2.04
CA PHE A 35 -12.31 12.32 2.10
C PHE A 35 -13.54 12.69 2.93
N ASN A 36 -13.61 13.91 3.47
CA ASN A 36 -14.67 14.35 4.38
C ASN A 36 -14.85 13.41 5.59
N LEU A 37 -13.77 12.88 6.13
CA LEU A 37 -13.79 12.03 7.30
C LEU A 37 -13.97 12.87 8.57
N PRO A 38 -14.90 12.49 9.48
CA PRO A 38 -15.03 13.16 10.75
C PRO A 38 -13.84 12.87 11.69
N GLY A 39 -13.66 13.69 12.73
CA GLY A 39 -12.68 13.45 13.77
C GLY A 39 -11.25 13.93 13.48
N GLY A 40 -10.98 14.49 12.30
CA GLY A 40 -9.69 15.10 11.97
C GLY A 40 -8.53 14.14 12.14
N ILE A 41 -7.41 14.66 12.70
CA ILE A 41 -6.18 13.89 12.91
C ILE A 41 -6.38 12.70 13.87
N ASP A 42 -7.26 12.81 14.86
CA ASP A 42 -7.41 11.75 15.87
C ASP A 42 -7.97 10.47 15.24
N LEU A 43 -9.05 10.56 14.46
CA LEU A 43 -9.58 9.40 13.74
C LEU A 43 -8.59 8.90 12.69
N PHE A 44 -7.92 9.80 11.97
CA PHE A 44 -6.89 9.45 11.00
C PHE A 44 -5.77 8.61 11.62
N LEU A 45 -5.26 9.00 12.80
CA LEU A 45 -4.22 8.24 13.49
C LEU A 45 -4.70 6.85 13.94
N VAL A 46 -5.93 6.74 14.44
CA VAL A 46 -6.51 5.44 14.85
C VAL A 46 -6.65 4.51 13.65
N LEU A 47 -7.15 5.01 12.53
CA LEU A 47 -7.29 4.23 11.29
C LEU A 47 -5.93 3.79 10.74
N ASN A 48 -4.95 4.68 10.75
CA ASN A 48 -3.59 4.35 10.31
C ASN A 48 -2.89 3.33 11.23
N LEU A 49 -3.08 3.44 12.55
CA LEU A 49 -2.58 2.44 13.48
C LEU A 49 -3.15 1.05 13.17
N ALA A 50 -4.47 0.96 12.97
CA ALA A 50 -5.13 -0.31 12.62
C ALA A 50 -4.61 -0.86 11.28
N LEU A 51 -4.44 0.00 10.27
CA LEU A 51 -3.92 -0.36 8.96
C LEU A 51 -2.48 -0.89 9.03
N LEU A 52 -1.60 -0.19 9.76
CA LEU A 52 -0.22 -0.61 9.94
C LEU A 52 -0.12 -1.93 10.69
N LEU A 53 -0.90 -2.13 11.76
CA LEU A 53 -0.94 -3.39 12.48
C LEU A 53 -1.39 -4.55 11.58
N LEU A 54 -2.40 -4.32 10.73
CA LEU A 54 -2.85 -5.30 9.74
C LEU A 54 -1.72 -5.70 8.80
N PHE A 55 -1.01 -4.73 8.24
CA PHE A 55 0.07 -5.01 7.29
C PHE A 55 1.32 -5.58 7.95
N MET A 56 1.64 -5.21 9.19
CA MET A 56 2.74 -5.81 9.94
C MET A 56 2.45 -7.27 10.31
N PHE A 57 1.22 -7.57 10.72
CA PHE A 57 0.78 -8.95 10.92
C PHE A 57 0.83 -9.75 9.60
N GLY A 58 0.38 -9.15 8.52
CA GLY A 58 0.50 -9.74 7.18
C GLY A 58 1.96 -10.00 6.78
N PHE A 59 2.87 -9.07 7.10
CA PHE A 59 4.31 -9.24 6.84
C PHE A 59 4.88 -10.47 7.56
N GLU A 60 4.51 -10.70 8.82
CA GLU A 60 4.91 -11.90 9.55
C GLU A 60 4.51 -13.18 8.81
N LYS A 61 3.27 -13.24 8.29
CA LYS A 61 2.77 -14.36 7.49
C LYS A 61 3.53 -14.51 6.18
N VAL A 62 3.80 -13.40 5.49
CA VAL A 62 4.46 -13.38 4.18
C VAL A 62 5.93 -13.79 4.30
N VAL A 63 6.66 -13.35 5.32
CA VAL A 63 8.07 -13.73 5.53
C VAL A 63 8.24 -15.23 5.68
N LYS A 64 7.36 -15.88 6.41
CA LYS A 64 7.37 -17.34 6.62
C LYS A 64 6.63 -18.11 5.49
N TRP A 65 5.95 -17.38 4.60
CA TRP A 65 5.06 -17.92 3.58
C TRP A 65 4.02 -18.88 4.14
N GLU A 66 3.41 -18.51 5.25
CA GLU A 66 2.37 -19.28 5.92
C GLU A 66 1.01 -19.17 5.21
N LYS A 67 0.06 -20.00 5.65
CA LYS A 67 -1.34 -19.91 5.20
C LYS A 67 -1.86 -18.47 5.40
N GLY A 68 -2.36 -17.86 4.34
CA GLY A 68 -2.83 -16.48 4.32
C GLY A 68 -1.81 -15.49 3.76
N ALA A 69 -0.53 -15.84 3.56
CA ALA A 69 0.46 -14.96 2.97
C ALA A 69 0.02 -14.35 1.63
N PRO A 70 -0.55 -15.11 0.67
CA PRO A 70 -1.07 -14.53 -0.56
C PRO A 70 -2.19 -13.51 -0.31
N LEU A 71 -3.11 -13.78 0.62
CA LEU A 71 -4.21 -12.87 0.95
C LEU A 71 -3.70 -11.52 1.41
N PHE A 72 -2.79 -11.48 2.39
CA PHE A 72 -2.20 -10.22 2.86
C PHE A 72 -1.42 -9.50 1.77
N SER A 73 -0.74 -10.26 0.90
CA SER A 73 -0.03 -9.68 -0.24
C SER A 73 -0.98 -9.06 -1.26
N TYR A 74 -2.14 -9.65 -1.51
CA TYR A 74 -3.18 -9.06 -2.35
C TYR A 74 -3.78 -7.81 -1.71
N ILE A 75 -4.11 -7.86 -0.41
CA ILE A 75 -4.67 -6.70 0.30
C ILE A 75 -3.71 -5.50 0.20
N LEU A 76 -2.42 -5.71 0.47
CA LEU A 76 -1.42 -4.64 0.38
C LEU A 76 -1.29 -4.09 -1.05
N ALA A 77 -1.20 -4.97 -2.06
CA ALA A 77 -1.08 -4.56 -3.45
C ALA A 77 -2.31 -3.76 -3.93
N PHE A 78 -3.51 -4.21 -3.58
CA PHE A 78 -4.74 -3.46 -3.91
C PHE A 78 -4.83 -2.13 -3.17
N SER A 79 -4.36 -2.04 -1.92
CA SER A 79 -4.28 -0.78 -1.18
C SER A 79 -3.36 0.23 -1.88
N GLY A 80 -2.20 -0.21 -2.38
CA GLY A 80 -1.29 0.65 -3.12
C GLY A 80 -1.86 1.12 -4.47
N ILE A 81 -2.56 0.26 -5.19
CA ILE A 81 -3.26 0.64 -6.43
C ILE A 81 -4.37 1.65 -6.12
N PHE A 82 -5.16 1.39 -5.09
CA PHE A 82 -6.25 2.27 -4.67
C PHE A 82 -5.72 3.66 -4.29
N ALA A 83 -4.65 3.73 -3.48
CA ALA A 83 -4.04 4.99 -3.10
C ALA A 83 -3.64 5.81 -4.33
N PHE A 84 -2.94 5.21 -5.29
CA PHE A 84 -2.55 5.90 -6.52
C PHE A 84 -3.75 6.39 -7.32
N VAL A 85 -4.75 5.53 -7.55
CA VAL A 85 -5.91 5.85 -8.37
C VAL A 85 -6.73 6.98 -7.77
N ILE A 86 -7.03 6.90 -6.46
CA ILE A 86 -7.88 7.91 -5.82
C ILE A 86 -7.18 9.28 -5.72
N HIS A 87 -5.89 9.31 -5.40
CA HIS A 87 -5.15 10.57 -5.34
C HIS A 87 -4.92 11.17 -6.73
N SER A 88 -4.68 10.35 -7.75
CA SER A 88 -4.62 10.82 -9.15
C SER A 88 -5.96 11.43 -9.58
N TYR A 89 -7.08 10.83 -9.19
CA TYR A 89 -8.39 11.40 -9.44
C TYR A 89 -8.54 12.80 -8.82
N PHE A 90 -8.17 12.98 -7.55
CA PHE A 90 -8.24 14.28 -6.89
C PHE A 90 -7.32 15.31 -7.53
N ILE A 91 -6.08 14.95 -7.87
CA ILE A 91 -5.13 15.83 -8.56
C ILE A 91 -5.69 16.28 -9.92
N LEU A 92 -6.24 15.38 -10.71
CA LEU A 92 -6.84 15.69 -12.01
C LEU A 92 -8.08 16.59 -11.90
N ASN A 93 -8.76 16.58 -10.76
CA ASN A 93 -9.89 17.47 -10.46
C ASN A 93 -9.48 18.78 -9.79
N GLY A 94 -8.19 19.12 -9.80
CA GLY A 94 -7.68 20.41 -9.34
C GLY A 94 -7.41 20.54 -7.85
N HIS A 95 -7.40 19.43 -7.10
CA HIS A 95 -7.00 19.42 -5.70
C HIS A 95 -5.48 19.60 -5.58
N PRO A 96 -5.00 20.49 -4.69
CA PRO A 96 -3.56 20.78 -4.56
C PRO A 96 -2.80 19.75 -3.71
N GLU A 97 -3.50 18.87 -3.00
CA GLU A 97 -2.92 17.87 -2.12
C GLU A 97 -2.13 16.83 -2.94
N PHE A 98 -0.99 16.41 -2.38
CA PHE A 98 -0.10 15.40 -3.02
C PHE A 98 0.53 15.83 -4.36
N THR A 99 0.53 17.11 -4.67
CA THR A 99 1.07 17.63 -5.94
C THR A 99 2.58 17.86 -5.92
N SER A 100 3.26 17.70 -4.77
CA SER A 100 4.72 17.77 -4.75
C SER A 100 5.33 16.62 -5.55
N VAL A 101 6.52 16.85 -6.13
CA VAL A 101 7.21 15.83 -6.94
C VAL A 101 7.46 14.54 -6.14
N ILE A 102 7.84 14.66 -4.88
CA ILE A 102 8.12 13.51 -4.00
C ILE A 102 6.82 12.81 -3.61
N SER A 103 5.76 13.55 -3.22
CA SER A 103 4.45 12.99 -2.87
C SER A 103 3.89 12.15 -4.01
N TYR A 104 3.84 12.70 -5.22
CA TYR A 104 3.34 11.97 -6.38
C TYR A 104 4.29 10.85 -6.81
N GLY A 105 5.59 11.05 -6.67
CA GLY A 105 6.59 10.01 -6.93
C GLY A 105 6.42 8.79 -6.02
N ILE A 106 6.13 8.98 -4.73
CA ILE A 106 5.82 7.89 -3.78
C ILE A 106 4.56 7.14 -4.21
N LEU A 107 3.49 7.86 -4.58
CA LEU A 107 2.26 7.24 -5.09
C LEU A 107 2.51 6.42 -6.36
N LEU A 108 3.28 6.94 -7.30
CA LEU A 108 3.61 6.24 -8.53
C LEU A 108 4.47 4.99 -8.26
N LEU A 109 5.47 5.08 -7.39
CA LEU A 109 6.28 3.93 -6.99
C LEU A 109 5.45 2.86 -6.27
N THR A 110 4.52 3.28 -5.40
CA THR A 110 3.57 2.38 -4.73
C THR A 110 2.71 1.64 -5.76
N PHE A 111 2.21 2.33 -6.78
CA PHE A 111 1.44 1.72 -7.86
C PHE A 111 2.27 0.70 -8.64
N ILE A 112 3.47 1.08 -9.10
CA ILE A 112 4.36 0.18 -9.86
C ILE A 112 4.71 -1.05 -9.01
N THR A 113 5.11 -0.86 -7.76
CA THR A 113 5.45 -1.96 -6.85
C THR A 113 4.26 -2.89 -6.63
N SER A 114 3.05 -2.34 -6.48
CA SER A 114 1.81 -3.12 -6.33
C SER A 114 1.52 -3.97 -7.57
N ILE A 115 1.66 -3.43 -8.76
CA ILE A 115 1.48 -4.19 -10.02
C ILE A 115 2.50 -5.32 -10.12
N VAL A 116 3.79 -5.04 -9.86
CA VAL A 116 4.83 -6.07 -9.87
C VAL A 116 4.55 -7.14 -8.82
N GLN A 117 4.10 -6.76 -7.62
CA GLN A 117 3.70 -7.70 -6.57
C GLN A 117 2.59 -8.64 -7.03
N LEU A 118 1.54 -8.11 -7.69
CA LEU A 118 0.45 -8.93 -8.25
C LEU A 118 0.96 -9.90 -9.31
N VAL A 119 1.87 -9.47 -10.19
CA VAL A 119 2.47 -10.37 -11.19
C VAL A 119 3.17 -11.55 -10.51
N PHE A 120 3.99 -11.29 -9.48
CA PHE A 120 4.68 -12.37 -8.76
C PHE A 120 3.72 -13.30 -8.02
N LEU A 121 2.61 -12.80 -7.46
CA LEU A 121 1.58 -13.64 -6.85
C LEU A 121 0.92 -14.58 -7.88
N ILE A 122 0.64 -14.08 -9.08
CA ILE A 122 0.11 -14.91 -10.17
C ILE A 122 1.12 -15.99 -10.58
N LEU A 123 2.41 -15.63 -10.71
CA LEU A 123 3.47 -16.60 -11.05
C LEU A 123 3.60 -17.69 -9.99
N ILE A 124 3.55 -17.33 -8.71
CA ILE A 124 3.59 -18.27 -7.59
C ILE A 124 2.39 -19.24 -7.68
N LYS A 125 1.17 -18.68 -7.85
CA LYS A 125 -0.05 -19.50 -7.96
C LYS A 125 0.03 -20.49 -9.12
N ARG A 126 0.60 -20.11 -10.26
CA ARG A 126 0.78 -21.01 -11.42
C ARG A 126 1.80 -22.10 -11.16
N GLN A 127 2.81 -21.87 -10.32
CA GLN A 127 3.80 -22.89 -9.95
C GLN A 127 3.27 -23.89 -8.93
N GLU A 128 2.25 -23.51 -8.16
CA GLU A 128 1.64 -24.37 -7.15
C GLU A 128 0.41 -25.15 -7.69
N ALA A 129 -0.06 -24.79 -8.86
CA ALA A 129 -1.16 -25.48 -9.56
C ALA A 129 -0.66 -26.70 -10.34
#